data_5becb7012f271b902d8b4b85b0330ea9
#
_entry.id   5becb7012f271b902d8b4b85b0330ea9
#
_cell.length_a   1.000
_cell.length_b   1.000
_cell.length_c   1.000
_cell.angle_alpha   90.00
_cell.angle_beta   90.00
_cell.angle_gamma   90.00
#
_symmetry.space_group_name_H-M   'P 1'
#
loop_
_entity.id
_entity.type
_entity.pdbx_description
1 polymer ?
#
loop_
_entity_poly.entity_id
_entity_poly.type
_entity_poly.pdbx_seq_one_letter_code
_entity_poly.pdbx_strand_id
1 'polypeptide(L)'
;HHRSSAASDVYKRQILPSLDDFPYTIRIVSDILESNGSSSMATVCGSSLSLMDAGVPVKAPVAGIAMGLIKDGEKSVILSDILGDEDHLGDMDFKVCGTSDGITALQMDIKIKGISKELFTAAMTQAREGRLHILSEMAKTIEVKKDEISPYAPRITTIQIDPSKIKDIIGSGGKNIRKLTEDNDVKIDVDDTGRLN
;
A
#
# COMPACT_ATOMS: atom_id res chain seq x y z
N HIS A 1 -18.85 7.03 -7.43
CA HIS A 1 -17.70 6.28 -6.91
C HIS A 1 -16.60 6.25 -7.95
N HIS A 2 -15.67 7.17 -7.87
CA HIS A 2 -14.42 7.06 -8.63
C HIS A 2 -13.59 5.95 -8.02
N ARG A 3 -13.51 4.82 -8.71
CA ARG A 3 -12.58 3.75 -8.37
C ARG A 3 -11.17 4.19 -8.77
N SER A 4 -10.36 4.65 -7.85
CA SER A 4 -8.91 4.80 -8.07
C SER A 4 -8.22 3.42 -7.95
N SER A 5 -8.69 2.45 -8.77
CA SER A 5 -8.27 1.05 -8.61
C SER A 5 -6.86 0.78 -9.12
N ALA A 6 -6.39 1.47 -10.16
CA ALA A 6 -5.11 1.15 -10.79
C ALA A 6 -3.90 1.60 -9.94
N ALA A 7 -3.88 2.84 -9.44
CA ALA A 7 -2.75 3.33 -8.63
C ALA A 7 -2.64 2.59 -7.29
N SER A 8 -3.78 2.24 -6.66
CA SER A 8 -3.77 1.50 -5.40
C SER A 8 -3.32 0.04 -5.56
N ASP A 9 -3.56 -0.59 -6.73
CA ASP A 9 -3.15 -1.98 -6.98
C ASP A 9 -1.65 -2.12 -7.25
N VAL A 10 -1.07 -1.21 -8.02
CA VAL A 10 0.38 -1.19 -8.27
C VAL A 10 1.15 -0.85 -6.98
N TYR A 11 0.62 0.07 -6.18
CA TYR A 11 1.13 0.40 -4.86
C TYR A 11 1.16 -0.81 -3.92
N LYS A 12 0.06 -1.57 -3.84
CA LYS A 12 -0.09 -2.71 -2.92
C LYS A 12 0.90 -3.84 -3.22
N ARG A 13 1.15 -4.15 -4.51
CA ARG A 13 1.97 -5.31 -4.89
C ARG A 13 3.45 -5.15 -4.59
N GLN A 14 3.98 -3.92 -4.58
CA GLN A 14 5.43 -3.69 -4.45
C GLN A 14 5.93 -3.68 -3.01
N ILE A 15 5.11 -3.22 -2.06
CA ILE A 15 5.52 -3.04 -0.66
C ILE A 15 4.88 -4.02 0.32
N LEU A 16 3.78 -4.67 -0.07
CA LEU A 16 3.11 -5.65 0.80
C LEU A 16 3.95 -6.92 0.91
N PRO A 17 3.87 -7.60 2.06
CA PRO A 17 4.49 -8.91 2.24
C PRO A 17 3.82 -9.96 1.35
N SER A 18 4.51 -11.07 1.13
CA SER A 18 3.92 -12.26 0.53
C SER A 18 2.91 -12.92 1.49
N LEU A 19 2.01 -13.75 0.95
CA LEU A 19 1.10 -14.53 1.81
C LEU A 19 1.85 -15.57 2.67
N ASP A 20 3.05 -15.97 2.27
CA ASP A 20 3.89 -16.88 3.05
C ASP A 20 4.50 -16.17 4.27
N ASP A 21 4.85 -14.89 4.14
CA ASP A 21 5.40 -14.08 5.22
C ASP A 21 4.31 -13.49 6.13
N PHE A 22 3.13 -13.23 5.56
CA PHE A 22 2.00 -12.63 6.28
C PHE A 22 0.68 -13.22 5.76
N PRO A 23 0.21 -14.33 6.35
CA PRO A 23 -0.92 -15.11 5.85
C PRO A 23 -2.28 -14.48 6.17
N TYR A 24 -2.39 -13.16 6.05
CA TYR A 24 -3.61 -12.42 6.32
C TYR A 24 -4.13 -11.71 5.08
N THR A 25 -5.44 -11.69 4.92
CA THR A 25 -6.08 -10.82 3.94
C THR A 25 -6.07 -9.38 4.41
N ILE A 26 -5.48 -8.51 3.62
CA ILE A 26 -5.42 -7.08 3.90
C ILE A 26 -6.55 -6.37 3.16
N ARG A 27 -7.42 -5.69 3.91
CA ARG A 27 -8.46 -4.80 3.38
C ARG A 27 -8.20 -3.38 3.88
N ILE A 28 -8.00 -2.45 2.96
CA ILE A 28 -7.87 -1.02 3.27
C ILE A 28 -9.15 -0.32 2.87
N VAL A 29 -9.73 0.42 3.80
CA VAL A 29 -10.91 1.27 3.58
C VAL A 29 -10.50 2.71 3.89
N SER A 30 -10.79 3.62 2.96
CA SER A 30 -10.53 5.05 3.12
C SER A 30 -11.81 5.81 2.85
N ASP A 31 -12.32 6.47 3.89
CA ASP A 31 -13.48 7.33 3.82
C ASP A 31 -13.02 8.79 3.83
N ILE A 32 -13.23 9.49 2.73
CA ILE A 32 -12.87 10.90 2.58
C ILE A 32 -14.09 11.75 2.93
N LEU A 33 -14.00 12.43 4.05
CA LEU A 33 -15.08 13.27 4.56
C LEU A 33 -15.07 14.66 3.94
N GLU A 34 -13.86 15.21 3.70
CA GLU A 34 -13.64 16.51 3.09
C GLU A 34 -12.30 16.54 2.39
N SER A 35 -12.18 17.21 1.25
CA SER A 35 -10.94 17.33 0.49
C SER A 35 -10.93 18.60 -0.36
N ASN A 36 -9.79 19.29 -0.40
CA ASN A 36 -9.50 20.37 -1.34
C ASN A 36 -8.18 20.12 -2.08
N GLY A 37 -7.79 18.89 -2.21
CA GLY A 37 -6.59 18.42 -2.90
C GLY A 37 -6.79 16.99 -3.34
N SER A 38 -5.68 16.24 -3.50
CA SER A 38 -5.75 14.85 -3.94
C SER A 38 -6.16 13.88 -2.82
N SER A 39 -7.44 13.52 -2.76
CA SER A 39 -7.94 12.47 -1.86
C SER A 39 -7.25 11.12 -2.09
N SER A 40 -6.90 10.81 -3.34
CA SER A 40 -6.20 9.55 -3.66
C SER A 40 -4.78 9.52 -3.09
N MET A 41 -4.05 10.62 -3.10
CA MET A 41 -2.70 10.68 -2.53
C MET A 41 -2.73 10.73 -1.01
N ALA A 42 -3.71 11.39 -0.42
CA ALA A 42 -3.99 11.28 1.02
C ALA A 42 -4.30 9.84 1.44
N THR A 43 -5.10 9.11 0.66
CA THR A 43 -5.38 7.68 0.87
C THR A 43 -4.11 6.83 0.81
N VAL A 44 -3.18 7.11 -0.10
CA VAL A 44 -1.89 6.41 -0.17
C VAL A 44 -1.10 6.62 1.12
N CYS A 45 -0.94 7.85 1.57
CA CYS A 45 -0.20 8.19 2.80
C CYS A 45 -0.85 7.59 4.04
N GLY A 46 -2.16 7.77 4.21
CA GLY A 46 -2.94 7.23 5.33
C GLY A 46 -2.93 5.70 5.37
N SER A 47 -3.03 5.04 4.21
CA SER A 47 -2.94 3.59 4.11
C SER A 47 -1.56 3.07 4.51
N SER A 48 -0.50 3.78 4.12
CA SER A 48 0.87 3.44 4.52
C SER A 48 1.04 3.48 6.04
N LEU A 49 0.61 4.56 6.68
CA LEU A 49 0.64 4.69 8.13
C LEU A 49 -0.23 3.63 8.83
N SER A 50 -1.42 3.38 8.30
CA SER A 50 -2.36 2.40 8.85
C SER A 50 -1.80 0.96 8.81
N LEU A 51 -1.12 0.60 7.72
CA LEU A 51 -0.44 -0.70 7.60
C LEU A 51 0.71 -0.84 8.61
N MET A 52 1.51 0.23 8.78
CA MET A 52 2.60 0.27 9.74
C MET A 52 2.09 0.15 11.18
N ASP A 53 0.99 0.85 11.50
CA ASP A 53 0.35 0.78 12.82
C ASP A 53 -0.28 -0.58 13.12
N ALA A 54 -0.83 -1.23 12.09
CA ALA A 54 -1.40 -2.57 12.22
C ALA A 54 -0.33 -3.68 12.35
N GLY A 55 0.95 -3.37 12.25
CA GLY A 55 2.04 -4.36 12.32
C GLY A 55 2.18 -5.19 11.05
N VAL A 56 1.67 -4.72 9.91
CA VAL A 56 1.90 -5.38 8.62
C VAL A 56 3.37 -5.18 8.24
N PRO A 57 4.11 -6.26 7.90
CA PRO A 57 5.52 -6.18 7.58
C PRO A 57 5.76 -5.58 6.18
N VAL A 58 5.29 -4.33 5.97
CA VAL A 58 5.56 -3.57 4.75
C VAL A 58 7.06 -3.35 4.58
N LYS A 59 7.54 -3.36 3.33
CA LYS A 59 8.96 -3.21 3.02
C LYS A 59 9.49 -1.81 3.34
N ALA A 60 8.69 -0.78 3.06
CA ALA A 60 9.00 0.62 3.33
C ALA A 60 7.73 1.46 3.37
N PRO A 61 7.72 2.62 4.05
CA PRO A 61 6.63 3.58 3.96
C PRO A 61 6.57 4.19 2.55
N VAL A 62 5.36 4.51 2.11
CA VAL A 62 5.11 5.13 0.81
C VAL A 62 4.30 6.39 1.00
N ALA A 63 4.73 7.46 0.38
CA ALA A 63 3.97 8.68 0.23
C ALA A 63 3.52 8.88 -1.21
N GLY A 64 2.45 9.64 -1.40
CA GLY A 64 1.95 10.07 -2.69
C GLY A 64 1.82 11.59 -2.73
N ILE A 65 2.05 12.16 -3.91
CA ILE A 65 1.88 13.60 -4.17
C ILE A 65 1.20 13.78 -5.52
N ALA A 66 0.31 14.78 -5.60
CA ALA A 66 -0.31 15.21 -6.84
C ALA A 66 0.39 16.49 -7.34
N MET A 67 0.82 16.45 -8.58
CA MET A 67 1.55 17.52 -9.25
C MET A 67 0.73 18.05 -10.41
N GLY A 68 0.93 19.31 -10.74
CA GLY A 68 0.30 19.96 -11.88
C GLY A 68 1.31 20.72 -12.74
N LEU A 69 0.87 21.05 -13.95
CA LEU A 69 1.57 21.91 -14.88
C LEU A 69 0.61 22.93 -15.46
N ILE A 70 1.05 24.18 -15.48
CA ILE A 70 0.42 25.26 -16.23
C ILE A 70 1.42 25.76 -17.26
N LYS A 71 0.99 25.84 -18.52
CA LYS A 71 1.81 26.31 -19.63
C LYS A 71 1.12 27.43 -20.39
N ASP A 72 1.80 28.58 -20.50
CA ASP A 72 1.37 29.72 -21.31
C ASP A 72 2.48 30.10 -22.29
N GLY A 73 2.30 29.71 -23.56
CA GLY A 73 3.31 29.86 -24.60
C GLY A 73 4.61 29.12 -24.23
N GLU A 74 5.69 29.86 -24.08
CA GLU A 74 7.01 29.32 -23.69
C GLU A 74 7.22 29.26 -22.18
N LYS A 75 6.30 29.83 -21.39
CA LYS A 75 6.38 29.79 -19.92
C LYS A 75 5.67 28.55 -19.40
N SER A 76 6.29 27.94 -18.43
CA SER A 76 5.68 26.78 -17.71
C SER A 76 5.95 26.88 -16.23
N VAL A 77 4.96 26.48 -15.44
CA VAL A 77 5.03 26.42 -13.98
C VAL A 77 4.60 25.02 -13.52
N ILE A 78 5.44 24.39 -12.73
CA ILE A 78 5.14 23.10 -12.10
C ILE A 78 4.58 23.38 -10.71
N LEU A 79 3.43 22.79 -10.41
CA LEU A 79 2.73 22.93 -9.13
C LEU A 79 2.89 21.64 -8.32
N SER A 80 3.09 21.78 -7.01
CA SER A 80 3.14 20.68 -6.06
C SER A 80 1.90 20.69 -5.17
N ASP A 81 1.35 19.50 -4.87
CA ASP A 81 0.18 19.32 -4.04
C ASP A 81 -1.01 20.14 -4.51
N ILE A 82 -1.42 19.87 -5.74
CA ILE A 82 -2.45 20.66 -6.47
C ILE A 82 -3.82 20.57 -5.83
N LEU A 83 -4.52 21.68 -5.85
CA LEU A 83 -5.94 21.80 -5.49
C LEU A 83 -6.83 21.23 -6.59
N GLY A 84 -8.12 21.03 -6.27
CA GLY A 84 -9.10 20.51 -7.25
C GLY A 84 -9.26 21.41 -8.49
N ASP A 85 -9.21 22.74 -8.33
CA ASP A 85 -9.29 23.68 -9.44
C ASP A 85 -8.01 23.62 -10.32
N GLU A 86 -6.85 23.44 -9.71
CA GLU A 86 -5.57 23.32 -10.43
C GLU A 86 -5.48 21.98 -11.20
N ASP A 87 -6.07 20.91 -10.66
CA ASP A 87 -6.23 19.63 -11.35
C ASP A 87 -7.14 19.78 -12.57
N HIS A 88 -8.25 20.51 -12.43
CA HIS A 88 -9.24 20.66 -13.49
C HIS A 88 -8.77 21.62 -14.62
N LEU A 89 -8.18 22.75 -14.25
CA LEU A 89 -7.80 23.83 -15.17
C LEU A 89 -6.35 23.70 -15.70
N GLY A 90 -5.52 22.89 -15.08
CA GLY A 90 -4.13 22.69 -15.47
C GLY A 90 -3.98 21.97 -16.81
N ASP A 91 -2.82 22.13 -17.44
CA ASP A 91 -2.45 21.54 -18.73
C ASP A 91 -1.97 20.10 -18.62
N MET A 92 -1.52 19.70 -17.45
CA MET A 92 -1.16 18.34 -17.07
C MET A 92 -1.34 18.19 -15.57
N ASP A 93 -1.83 17.03 -15.16
CA ASP A 93 -1.73 16.54 -13.79
C ASP A 93 -1.06 15.19 -13.77
N PHE A 94 -0.31 14.92 -12.70
CA PHE A 94 0.26 13.60 -12.46
C PHE A 94 0.40 13.31 -10.97
N LYS A 95 0.24 12.04 -10.64
CA LYS A 95 0.29 11.53 -9.29
C LYS A 95 1.45 10.57 -9.17
N VAL A 96 2.32 10.80 -8.19
CA VAL A 96 3.52 10.01 -7.97
C VAL A 96 3.49 9.42 -6.59
N CYS A 97 3.60 8.10 -6.50
CA CYS A 97 3.78 7.40 -5.23
C CYS A 97 5.16 6.77 -5.17
N GLY A 98 5.73 6.67 -3.98
CA GLY A 98 7.02 6.01 -3.80
C GLY A 98 7.56 6.06 -2.39
N THR A 99 8.63 5.31 -2.21
CA THR A 99 9.45 5.26 -1.00
C THR A 99 10.53 6.33 -1.02
N SER A 100 11.42 6.35 -0.02
CA SER A 100 12.67 7.14 -0.08
C SER A 100 13.55 6.78 -1.29
N ASP A 101 13.55 5.53 -1.69
CA ASP A 101 14.49 4.98 -2.67
C ASP A 101 14.01 5.17 -4.11
N GLY A 102 12.69 5.17 -4.35
CA GLY A 102 12.18 5.25 -5.70
C GLY A 102 10.67 5.39 -5.83
N ILE A 103 10.23 5.42 -7.08
CA ILE A 103 8.82 5.52 -7.46
C ILE A 103 8.22 4.12 -7.51
N THR A 104 7.06 3.94 -6.89
CA THR A 104 6.27 2.71 -6.92
C THR A 104 5.09 2.79 -7.88
N ALA A 105 4.54 3.98 -8.10
CA ALA A 105 3.45 4.19 -9.04
C ALA A 105 3.49 5.61 -9.62
N LEU A 106 3.08 5.73 -10.87
CA LEU A 106 2.90 6.98 -11.60
C LEU A 106 1.59 6.90 -12.38
N GLN A 107 0.76 7.93 -12.22
CA GLN A 107 -0.40 8.18 -13.07
C GLN A 107 -0.28 9.59 -13.62
N MET A 108 -0.50 9.78 -14.92
CA MET A 108 -0.36 11.07 -15.57
C MET A 108 -1.51 11.28 -16.56
N ASP A 109 -2.07 12.47 -16.54
CA ASP A 109 -3.01 12.97 -17.54
C ASP A 109 -2.45 14.22 -18.19
N ILE A 110 -2.31 14.20 -19.51
CA ILE A 110 -1.76 15.31 -20.31
C ILE A 110 -2.88 15.84 -21.20
N LYS A 111 -3.27 17.09 -20.99
CA LYS A 111 -4.36 17.77 -21.70
C LYS A 111 -3.87 18.62 -22.90
N ILE A 112 -2.54 18.71 -23.07
CA ILE A 112 -1.86 19.42 -24.15
C ILE A 112 -1.15 18.46 -25.10
N LYS A 113 -0.63 18.96 -26.23
CA LYS A 113 -0.01 18.13 -27.30
C LYS A 113 1.26 17.38 -26.88
N GLY A 114 1.73 17.59 -25.68
CA GLY A 114 2.90 16.93 -25.09
C GLY A 114 3.77 17.91 -24.32
N ILE A 115 4.73 17.35 -23.61
CA ILE A 115 5.71 18.07 -22.79
C ILE A 115 7.12 17.69 -23.24
N SER A 116 8.09 18.59 -23.06
CA SER A 116 9.48 18.29 -23.34
C SER A 116 10.07 17.36 -22.27
N LYS A 117 11.14 16.65 -22.61
CA LYS A 117 11.86 15.78 -21.68
C LYS A 117 12.42 16.58 -20.50
N GLU A 118 12.90 17.80 -20.77
CA GLU A 118 13.46 18.69 -19.75
C GLU A 118 12.40 19.10 -18.75
N LEU A 119 11.22 19.48 -19.22
CA LEU A 119 10.09 19.86 -18.37
C LEU A 119 9.59 18.67 -17.54
N PHE A 120 9.48 17.50 -18.15
CA PHE A 120 9.12 16.27 -17.43
C PHE A 120 10.16 15.92 -16.35
N THR A 121 11.45 16.04 -16.68
CA THR A 121 12.52 15.78 -15.70
C THR A 121 12.45 16.76 -14.53
N ALA A 122 12.20 18.04 -14.79
CA ALA A 122 12.03 19.04 -13.73
C ALA A 122 10.80 18.73 -12.86
N ALA A 123 9.67 18.34 -13.46
CA ALA A 123 8.46 17.95 -12.76
C ALA A 123 8.68 16.73 -11.86
N MET A 124 9.40 15.71 -12.34
CA MET A 124 9.72 14.51 -11.56
C MET A 124 10.70 14.81 -10.41
N THR A 125 11.62 15.74 -10.60
CA THR A 125 12.54 16.20 -9.54
C THR A 125 11.76 16.91 -8.43
N GLN A 126 10.89 17.85 -8.79
CA GLN A 126 10.04 18.54 -7.82
C GLN A 126 9.07 17.59 -7.11
N ALA A 127 8.50 16.62 -7.81
CA ALA A 127 7.67 15.58 -7.22
C ALA A 127 8.46 14.71 -6.22
N ARG A 128 9.74 14.43 -6.50
CA ARG A 128 10.61 13.71 -5.55
C ARG A 128 10.81 14.50 -4.27
N GLU A 129 11.09 15.78 -4.37
CA GLU A 129 11.28 16.67 -3.20
C GLU A 129 10.01 16.71 -2.34
N GLY A 130 8.84 16.94 -2.96
CA GLY A 130 7.55 16.94 -2.27
C GLY A 130 7.24 15.60 -1.61
N ARG A 131 7.46 14.49 -2.30
CA ARG A 131 7.26 13.13 -1.74
C ARG A 131 8.17 12.85 -0.55
N LEU A 132 9.44 13.21 -0.61
CA LEU A 132 10.37 13.04 0.51
C LEU A 132 9.98 13.91 1.71
N HIS A 133 9.49 15.13 1.45
CA HIS A 133 8.95 16.00 2.50
C HIS A 133 7.74 15.31 3.18
N ILE A 134 6.77 14.80 2.41
CA ILE A 134 5.60 14.08 2.95
C ILE A 134 6.04 12.87 3.77
N LEU A 135 7.00 12.06 3.28
CA LEU A 135 7.55 10.94 4.06
C LEU A 135 8.15 11.39 5.39
N SER A 136 8.82 12.54 5.41
CA SER A 136 9.38 13.08 6.66
C SER A 136 8.29 13.52 7.64
N GLU A 137 7.18 14.08 7.16
CA GLU A 137 6.03 14.43 8.00
C GLU A 137 5.33 13.17 8.54
N MET A 138 5.15 12.14 7.70
CA MET A 138 4.60 10.84 8.11
C MET A 138 5.45 10.19 9.20
N ALA A 139 6.77 10.26 9.09
CA ALA A 139 7.70 9.68 10.06
C ALA A 139 7.60 10.33 11.45
N LYS A 140 7.15 11.58 11.55
CA LYS A 140 6.88 12.23 12.86
C LYS A 140 5.74 11.56 13.62
N THR A 141 4.83 10.88 12.91
CA THR A 141 3.71 10.15 13.52
C THR A 141 4.06 8.68 13.74
N ILE A 142 4.57 8.01 12.71
CA ILE A 142 5.02 6.61 12.77
C ILE A 142 6.32 6.51 11.98
N GLU A 143 7.44 6.44 12.68
CA GLU A 143 8.76 6.30 12.07
C GLU A 143 9.04 4.86 11.67
N VAL A 144 8.70 3.92 12.56
CA VAL A 144 8.94 2.49 12.38
C VAL A 144 7.62 1.74 12.51
N LYS A 145 7.40 0.75 11.64
CA LYS A 145 6.24 -0.14 11.76
C LYS A 145 6.28 -0.89 13.09
N LYS A 146 5.11 -1.24 13.61
CA LYS A 146 5.02 -2.14 14.77
C LYS A 146 5.58 -3.52 14.41
N ASP A 147 6.28 -4.14 15.35
CA ASP A 147 6.89 -5.46 15.16
C ASP A 147 5.84 -6.58 15.20
N GLU A 148 4.74 -6.36 15.89
CA GLU A 148 3.66 -7.33 16.04
C GLU A 148 2.31 -6.76 15.63
N ILE A 149 1.44 -7.64 15.13
CA ILE A 149 0.02 -7.32 14.91
C ILE A 149 -0.68 -7.08 16.25
N SER A 150 -1.82 -6.39 16.19
CA SER A 150 -2.65 -6.12 17.38
C SER A 150 -2.88 -7.38 18.21
N PRO A 151 -2.80 -7.31 19.55
CA PRO A 151 -3.11 -8.46 20.43
C PRO A 151 -4.57 -8.93 20.30
N TYR A 152 -5.44 -8.09 19.75
CA TYR A 152 -6.85 -8.44 19.49
C TYR A 152 -7.07 -9.05 18.10
N ALA A 153 -6.05 -9.07 17.25
CA ALA A 153 -6.16 -9.70 15.94
C ALA A 153 -6.07 -11.22 16.05
N PRO A 154 -6.82 -11.99 15.23
CA PRO A 154 -6.63 -13.43 15.11
C PRO A 154 -5.18 -13.73 14.75
N ARG A 155 -4.55 -14.68 15.43
CA ARG A 155 -3.16 -15.07 15.14
C ARG A 155 -3.16 -16.34 14.29
N ILE A 156 -2.44 -16.30 13.18
CA ILE A 156 -2.21 -17.44 12.31
C ILE A 156 -0.77 -17.90 12.54
N THR A 157 -0.61 -19.16 12.96
CA THR A 157 0.69 -19.80 13.09
C THR A 157 0.82 -20.87 12.02
N THR A 158 1.85 -20.75 11.18
CA THR A 158 2.13 -21.74 10.14
C THR A 158 3.20 -22.69 10.62
N ILE A 159 2.92 -24.00 10.55
CA ILE A 159 3.87 -25.07 10.89
C ILE A 159 4.02 -25.97 9.66
N GLN A 160 5.26 -26.29 9.29
CA GLN A 160 5.54 -27.25 8.23
C GLN A 160 5.86 -28.61 8.84
N ILE A 161 5.11 -29.63 8.44
CA ILE A 161 5.36 -31.03 8.81
C ILE A 161 5.73 -31.86 7.58
N ASP A 162 6.30 -33.04 7.81
CA ASP A 162 6.47 -34.04 6.76
C ASP A 162 5.09 -34.49 6.24
N PRO A 163 4.82 -34.47 4.93
CA PRO A 163 3.55 -34.91 4.36
C PRO A 163 3.13 -36.33 4.77
N SER A 164 4.09 -37.20 5.04
CA SER A 164 3.80 -38.56 5.55
C SER A 164 3.09 -38.57 6.92
N LYS A 165 3.22 -37.48 7.70
CA LYS A 165 2.63 -37.27 9.01
C LYS A 165 1.24 -36.68 9.03
N ILE A 166 0.75 -36.21 7.87
CA ILE A 166 -0.58 -35.62 7.75
C ILE A 166 -1.67 -36.57 8.28
N LYS A 167 -1.55 -37.86 7.95
CA LYS A 167 -2.50 -38.90 8.44
C LYS A 167 -2.52 -39.04 9.97
N ASP A 168 -1.38 -38.86 10.62
CA ASP A 168 -1.24 -38.92 12.07
C ASP A 168 -1.92 -37.74 12.75
N ILE A 169 -1.75 -36.52 12.15
CA ILE A 169 -2.41 -35.31 12.64
C ILE A 169 -3.93 -35.39 12.46
N ILE A 170 -4.39 -35.79 11.29
CA ILE A 170 -5.83 -35.93 11.03
C ILE A 170 -6.44 -37.03 11.89
N GLY A 171 -5.77 -38.17 11.99
CA GLY A 171 -6.25 -39.36 12.68
C GLY A 171 -7.40 -40.06 11.98
N SER A 172 -7.77 -41.25 12.46
CA SER A 172 -8.86 -42.02 11.88
C SER A 172 -10.20 -41.27 11.94
N GLY A 173 -10.78 -41.01 10.76
CA GLY A 173 -12.03 -40.24 10.62
C GLY A 173 -11.94 -38.80 11.15
N GLY A 174 -10.74 -38.22 11.23
CA GLY A 174 -10.51 -36.85 11.70
C GLY A 174 -10.54 -36.70 13.24
N LYS A 175 -10.38 -37.77 13.98
CA LYS A 175 -10.49 -37.77 15.44
C LYS A 175 -9.43 -36.90 16.12
N ASN A 176 -8.17 -37.01 15.65
CA ASN A 176 -7.07 -36.30 16.30
C ASN A 176 -7.16 -34.78 16.03
N ILE A 177 -7.40 -34.38 14.78
CA ILE A 177 -7.49 -32.97 14.45
C ILE A 177 -8.67 -32.28 15.14
N ARG A 178 -9.84 -32.94 15.25
CA ARG A 178 -10.97 -32.41 16.00
C ARG A 178 -10.63 -32.23 17.48
N LYS A 179 -9.97 -33.22 18.11
CA LYS A 179 -9.55 -33.09 19.48
C LYS A 179 -8.56 -31.95 19.71
N LEU A 180 -7.56 -31.81 18.82
CA LEU A 180 -6.61 -30.70 18.89
C LEU A 180 -7.31 -29.33 18.76
N THR A 181 -8.27 -29.21 17.86
CA THR A 181 -9.08 -28.00 17.67
C THR A 181 -9.90 -27.66 18.91
N GLU A 182 -10.58 -28.66 19.51
CA GLU A 182 -11.43 -28.48 20.70
C GLU A 182 -10.61 -28.17 21.94
N ASP A 183 -9.54 -28.95 22.21
CA ASP A 183 -8.71 -28.81 23.40
C ASP A 183 -7.97 -27.46 23.46
N ASN A 184 -7.68 -26.83 22.33
CA ASN A 184 -6.89 -25.58 22.24
C ASN A 184 -7.70 -24.36 21.75
N ASP A 185 -8.98 -24.55 21.46
CA ASP A 185 -9.86 -23.49 20.91
C ASP A 185 -9.24 -22.79 19.69
N VAL A 186 -8.74 -23.58 18.74
CA VAL A 186 -8.10 -23.12 17.52
C VAL A 186 -8.75 -23.73 16.29
N LYS A 187 -8.58 -23.10 15.12
CA LYS A 187 -8.88 -23.71 13.82
C LYS A 187 -7.59 -24.24 13.22
N ILE A 188 -7.61 -25.47 12.71
CA ILE A 188 -6.46 -26.10 12.08
C ILE A 188 -6.83 -26.46 10.64
N ASP A 189 -6.13 -25.86 9.69
CA ASP A 189 -6.20 -26.21 8.26
C ASP A 189 -4.88 -26.90 7.87
N VAL A 190 -4.97 -28.03 7.15
CA VAL A 190 -3.82 -28.81 6.68
C VAL A 190 -3.92 -28.99 5.18
N ASP A 191 -2.87 -28.66 4.45
CA ASP A 191 -2.79 -28.93 3.01
C ASP A 191 -1.96 -30.17 2.70
N ASP A 192 -1.99 -30.60 1.42
CA ASP A 192 -1.31 -31.80 0.95
C ASP A 192 0.23 -31.71 0.98
N THR A 193 0.78 -30.49 1.13
CA THR A 193 2.23 -30.26 1.26
C THR A 193 2.72 -30.40 2.71
N GLY A 194 1.82 -30.58 3.67
CA GLY A 194 2.13 -30.65 5.09
C GLY A 194 2.20 -29.29 5.77
N ARG A 195 1.64 -28.27 5.17
CA ARG A 195 1.50 -26.94 5.80
C ARG A 195 0.24 -26.94 6.68
N LEU A 196 0.41 -26.61 7.95
CA LEU A 196 -0.65 -26.40 8.93
C LEU A 196 -0.76 -24.90 9.22
N ASN A 197 -1.99 -24.38 9.19
CA ASN A 197 -2.31 -23.00 9.59
C ASN A 197 -3.36 -23.02 10.68
#